data_794991b82d011f1a88949fc8361d0c2c
#
_entry.id   794991b82d011f1a88949fc8361d0c2c
#
_cell.length_a   1.000
_cell.length_b   1.000
_cell.length_c   1.000
_cell.angle_alpha   90.00
_cell.angle_beta   90.00
_cell.angle_gamma   90.00
#
_symmetry.space_group_name_H-M   'P 1'
#
loop_
_entity.id
_entity.type
_entity.pdbx_description
1 polymer ?
#
loop_
_entity_poly.entity_id
_entity_poly.type
_entity_poly.pdbx_seq_one_letter_code
_entity_poly.pdbx_strand_id
1 'polypeptide(L)'
;MYAAQFQALADPVRLQIVTVLQGGSRCVCEIQSAIGPIAGNLLSYHLGILRNAGLVSAQRRGRWLDYRLEYAAFAELCAGLPQRAPAGESDSDVARKIREQPSDKVQPAERPRQCVRPVKGAKGAPLRSHSCG
;
A
#
# COMPACT_ATOMS: atom_id res chain seq x y z
N MET A 1 12.47 -17.08 -7.64
CA MET A 1 11.42 -17.97 -7.08
C MET A 1 10.22 -17.14 -6.70
N TYR A 2 9.19 -17.18 -7.52
CA TYR A 2 8.03 -16.31 -7.39
C TYR A 2 6.94 -16.82 -6.44
N ALA A 3 7.01 -18.11 -6.04
CA ALA A 3 5.96 -18.75 -5.23
C ALA A 3 5.71 -18.04 -3.90
N ALA A 4 6.76 -17.63 -3.19
CA ALA A 4 6.65 -16.92 -1.92
C ALA A 4 6.01 -15.53 -2.09
N GLN A 5 6.29 -14.85 -3.20
CA GLN A 5 5.71 -13.55 -3.53
C GLN A 5 4.21 -13.68 -3.85
N PHE A 6 3.83 -14.69 -4.64
CA PHE A 6 2.41 -14.98 -4.89
C PHE A 6 1.67 -15.34 -3.62
N GLN A 7 2.28 -16.16 -2.77
CA GLN A 7 1.70 -16.50 -1.48
C GLN A 7 1.55 -15.28 -0.56
N ALA A 8 2.53 -14.37 -0.59
CA ALA A 8 2.44 -13.12 0.15
C ALA A 8 1.30 -12.22 -0.35
N LEU A 9 0.95 -12.28 -1.63
CA LEU A 9 -0.16 -11.53 -2.22
C LEU A 9 -1.53 -12.22 -2.08
N ALA A 10 -1.57 -13.50 -1.74
CA ALA A 10 -2.79 -14.29 -1.63
C ALA A 10 -3.59 -14.02 -0.34
N ASP A 11 -3.78 -12.74 -0.02
CA ASP A 11 -4.52 -12.29 1.15
C ASP A 11 -5.14 -10.91 0.87
N PRO A 12 -6.43 -10.71 1.16
CA PRO A 12 -7.13 -9.48 0.81
C PRO A 12 -6.56 -8.24 1.53
N VAL A 13 -6.12 -8.38 2.77
CA VAL A 13 -5.54 -7.26 3.53
C VAL A 13 -4.20 -6.85 2.91
N ARG A 14 -3.37 -7.82 2.52
CA ARG A 14 -2.09 -7.55 1.88
C ARG A 14 -2.24 -6.90 0.51
N LEU A 15 -3.26 -7.30 -0.26
CA LEU A 15 -3.58 -6.63 -1.52
C LEU A 15 -4.03 -5.18 -1.31
N GLN A 16 -4.82 -4.90 -0.28
CA GLN A 16 -5.19 -3.54 0.09
C GLN A 16 -3.98 -2.70 0.48
N ILE A 17 -3.04 -3.25 1.26
CA ILE A 17 -1.78 -2.58 1.62
C ILE A 17 -1.00 -2.21 0.34
N VAL A 18 -0.85 -3.15 -0.58
CA VAL A 18 -0.17 -2.92 -1.87
C VAL A 18 -0.86 -1.79 -2.63
N THR A 19 -2.18 -1.81 -2.71
CA THR A 19 -2.96 -0.76 -3.40
C THR A 19 -2.74 0.62 -2.77
N VAL A 20 -2.73 0.72 -1.45
CA VAL A 20 -2.47 1.98 -0.73
C VAL A 20 -1.06 2.50 -1.01
N LEU A 21 -0.07 1.60 -1.06
CA LEU A 21 1.33 1.95 -1.31
C LEU A 21 1.63 2.29 -2.77
N GLN A 22 0.74 1.99 -3.72
CA GLN A 22 0.87 2.47 -5.11
C GLN A 22 0.87 4.00 -5.21
N GLY A 23 0.22 4.66 -4.27
CA GLY A 23 0.22 6.13 -4.17
C GLY A 23 1.50 6.74 -3.58
N GLY A 24 2.51 5.93 -3.30
CA GLY A 24 3.81 6.36 -2.74
C GLY A 24 4.08 5.82 -1.34
N SER A 25 5.19 6.26 -0.77
CA SER A 25 5.61 5.87 0.58
C SER A 25 4.62 6.34 1.64
N ARG A 26 4.29 5.46 2.60
CA ARG A 26 3.33 5.71 3.68
C ARG A 26 3.85 5.21 5.01
N CYS A 27 3.54 5.93 6.08
CA CYS A 27 3.75 5.42 7.44
C CYS A 27 2.65 4.43 7.85
N VAL A 28 2.88 3.66 8.89
CA VAL A 28 1.92 2.65 9.40
C VAL A 28 0.55 3.27 9.71
N CYS A 29 0.52 4.46 10.29
CA CYS A 29 -0.72 5.16 10.64
C CYS A 29 -1.55 5.52 9.38
N GLU A 30 -0.89 5.97 8.32
CA GLU A 30 -1.54 6.29 7.05
C GLU A 30 -2.11 5.03 6.37
N ILE A 31 -1.35 3.93 6.41
CA ILE A 31 -1.80 2.65 5.87
C ILE A 31 -3.01 2.15 6.68
N GLN A 32 -2.94 2.20 8.00
CA GLN A 32 -4.04 1.77 8.87
C GLN A 32 -5.31 2.59 8.62
N SER A 33 -5.18 3.91 8.50
CA SER A 33 -6.31 4.79 8.21
C SER A 33 -6.95 4.52 6.85
N ALA A 34 -6.15 4.12 5.86
CA ALA A 34 -6.63 3.85 4.50
C ALA A 34 -7.32 2.47 4.37
N ILE A 35 -6.85 1.47 5.12
CA ILE A 35 -7.41 0.10 5.08
C ILE A 35 -8.68 0.00 5.93
N GLY A 36 -8.78 0.79 6.99
CA GLY A 36 -9.90 0.75 7.93
C GLY A 36 -9.55 0.07 9.26
N PRO A 37 -10.55 -0.44 9.99
CA PRO A 37 -10.37 -0.93 11.35
C PRO A 37 -9.59 -2.25 11.38
N ILE A 38 -8.28 -2.16 11.49
CA ILE A 38 -7.37 -3.29 11.68
C ILE A 38 -6.51 -3.06 12.92
N ALA A 39 -6.29 -4.10 13.70
CA ALA A 39 -5.39 -4.03 14.86
C ALA A 39 -3.94 -3.78 14.39
N GLY A 40 -3.23 -2.88 15.08
CA GLY A 40 -1.87 -2.48 14.68
C GLY A 40 -0.87 -3.63 14.66
N ASN A 41 -1.00 -4.61 15.56
CA ASN A 41 -0.18 -5.83 15.56
C ASN A 41 -0.44 -6.70 14.32
N LEU A 42 -1.69 -6.80 13.88
CA LEU A 42 -2.07 -7.55 12.69
C LEU A 42 -1.58 -6.85 11.43
N LEU A 43 -1.69 -5.52 11.36
CA LEU A 43 -1.14 -4.74 10.25
C LEU A 43 0.38 -4.92 10.17
N SER A 44 1.08 -4.86 11.30
CA SER A 44 2.53 -5.09 11.36
C SER A 44 2.91 -6.50 10.90
N TYR A 45 2.11 -7.50 11.21
CA TYR A 45 2.29 -8.87 10.74
C TYR A 45 2.18 -8.96 9.21
N HIS A 46 1.13 -8.38 8.61
CA HIS A 46 0.96 -8.37 7.16
C HIS A 46 2.07 -7.60 6.44
N LEU A 47 2.49 -6.47 6.98
CA LEU A 47 3.64 -5.70 6.46
C LEU A 47 4.95 -6.50 6.55
N GLY A 48 5.12 -7.27 7.63
CA GLY A 48 6.27 -8.18 7.80
C GLY A 48 6.33 -9.25 6.71
N ILE A 49 5.20 -9.87 6.38
CA ILE A 49 5.11 -10.89 5.31
C ILE A 49 5.47 -10.28 3.95
N LEU A 50 4.91 -9.12 3.61
CA LEU A 50 5.20 -8.43 2.34
C LEU A 50 6.67 -8.02 2.25
N ARG A 51 7.26 -7.59 3.36
CA ARG A 51 8.67 -7.23 3.43
C ARG A 51 9.59 -8.46 3.27
N ASN A 52 9.26 -9.56 3.93
CA ASN A 52 10.03 -10.81 3.81
C ASN A 52 9.97 -11.39 2.39
N ALA A 53 8.87 -11.17 1.68
CA ALA A 53 8.73 -11.53 0.28
C ALA A 53 9.45 -10.57 -0.68
N GLY A 54 10.04 -9.47 -0.17
CA GLY A 54 10.73 -8.45 -0.98
C GLY A 54 9.81 -7.54 -1.79
N LEU A 55 8.50 -7.56 -1.54
CA LEU A 55 7.52 -6.75 -2.26
C LEU A 55 7.39 -5.33 -1.70
N VAL A 56 7.74 -5.17 -0.44
CA VAL A 56 7.68 -3.90 0.30
C VAL A 56 8.99 -3.70 1.05
N SER A 57 9.51 -2.50 1.03
CA SER A 57 10.62 -2.08 1.89
C SER A 57 10.16 -1.12 2.97
N ALA A 58 10.93 -1.07 4.05
CA ALA A 58 10.70 -0.17 5.16
C ALA A 58 11.92 0.72 5.34
N GLN A 59 11.72 2.02 5.36
CA GLN A 59 12.76 3.00 5.60
C GLN A 59 12.48 3.79 6.88
N ARG A 60 13.46 3.86 7.75
CA ARG A 60 13.34 4.63 8.98
C ARG A 60 13.56 6.12 8.69
N ARG A 61 12.58 6.93 9.09
CA ARG A 61 12.66 8.38 9.01
C ARG A 61 12.49 8.97 10.42
N GLY A 62 13.57 9.11 11.14
CA GLY A 62 13.54 9.51 12.54
C GLY A 62 12.87 8.47 13.43
N ARG A 63 11.73 8.83 14.04
CA ARG A 63 10.90 7.93 14.87
C ARG A 63 9.89 7.12 14.06
N TRP A 64 9.70 7.45 12.77
CA TRP A 64 8.69 6.86 11.90
C TRP A 64 9.31 5.81 11.00
N LEU A 65 8.51 4.83 10.66
CA LEU A 65 8.84 3.79 9.70
C LEU A 65 7.92 3.98 8.50
N ASP A 66 8.49 4.37 7.37
CA ASP A 66 7.79 4.53 6.11
C ASP A 66 7.94 3.27 5.27
N TYR A 67 6.84 2.81 4.72
CA TYR A 67 6.78 1.65 3.83
C TYR A 67 6.58 2.10 2.39
N ARG A 68 7.20 1.39 1.45
CA ARG A 68 7.06 1.63 0.01
C ARG A 68 7.06 0.32 -0.76
N LEU A 69 6.49 0.34 -1.97
CA LEU A 69 6.55 -0.81 -2.88
C LEU A 69 7.94 -0.92 -3.52
N GLU A 70 8.38 -2.14 -3.68
CA GLU A 70 9.55 -2.48 -4.51
C GLU A 70 9.08 -2.83 -5.93
N TYR A 71 8.96 -1.81 -6.76
CA TYR A 71 8.45 -1.95 -8.13
C TYR A 71 9.26 -2.91 -8.99
N ALA A 72 10.57 -3.03 -8.76
CA ALA A 72 11.43 -3.99 -9.44
C ALA A 72 10.99 -5.44 -9.16
N ALA A 73 10.64 -5.76 -7.90
CA ALA A 73 10.14 -7.07 -7.52
C ALA A 73 8.79 -7.39 -8.19
N PHE A 74 7.91 -6.40 -8.30
CA PHE A 74 6.65 -6.57 -9.02
C PHE A 74 6.85 -6.77 -10.52
N ALA A 75 7.79 -6.03 -11.12
CA ALA A 75 8.12 -6.20 -12.54
C ALA A 75 8.67 -7.60 -12.83
N GLU A 76 9.56 -8.11 -11.98
CA GLU A 76 10.08 -9.48 -12.07
C GLU A 76 8.97 -10.52 -11.89
N LEU A 77 8.07 -10.30 -10.93
CA LEU A 77 6.93 -11.19 -10.67
C LEU A 77 6.02 -11.27 -11.90
N CYS A 78 5.71 -10.13 -12.52
CA CYS A 78 4.92 -10.08 -13.75
C CYS A 78 5.64 -10.74 -14.93
N ALA A 79 6.95 -10.56 -15.05
CA ALA A 79 7.75 -11.18 -16.11
C ALA A 79 7.82 -12.73 -15.97
N GLY A 80 7.74 -13.23 -14.74
CA GLY A 80 7.69 -14.67 -14.45
C GLY A 80 6.34 -15.34 -14.75
N LEU A 81 5.29 -14.54 -15.02
CA LEU A 81 4.00 -15.08 -15.44
C LEU A 81 4.02 -15.44 -16.93
N PRO A 82 3.31 -16.50 -17.35
CA PRO A 82 3.18 -16.83 -18.76
C PRO A 82 2.49 -15.65 -19.47
N GLN A 83 3.27 -14.94 -20.26
CA GLN A 83 2.77 -13.89 -21.12
C GLN A 83 2.07 -14.56 -22.29
N ARG A 84 0.80 -14.24 -22.50
CA ARG A 84 0.13 -14.62 -23.76
C ARG A 84 0.91 -13.95 -24.89
N ALA A 85 1.49 -14.74 -25.77
CA ALA A 85 2.02 -14.23 -27.02
C ALA A 85 0.90 -13.42 -27.69
N PRO A 86 1.17 -12.23 -28.25
CA PRO A 86 0.17 -11.50 -29.00
C PRO A 86 -0.24 -12.35 -30.20
N ALA A 87 -1.29 -13.13 -30.04
CA ALA A 87 -2.01 -13.66 -31.17
C ALA A 87 -2.55 -12.44 -31.88
N GLY A 88 -2.13 -12.24 -33.14
CA GLY A 88 -2.50 -11.07 -33.93
C GLY A 88 -3.99 -11.03 -34.20
N GLU A 89 -4.75 -10.58 -33.23
CA GLU A 89 -6.15 -10.20 -33.33
C GLU A 89 -6.37 -9.05 -32.37
N SER A 90 -6.65 -7.93 -32.96
CA SER A 90 -7.10 -6.65 -32.46
C SER A 90 -7.60 -6.61 -31.02
N ASP A 91 -6.71 -6.20 -30.12
CA ASP A 91 -7.01 -5.82 -28.72
C ASP A 91 -7.85 -4.52 -28.61
N SER A 92 -8.41 -4.05 -29.74
CA SER A 92 -9.22 -2.83 -29.77
C SER A 92 -10.55 -2.98 -29.03
N ASP A 93 -11.11 -4.20 -28.95
CA ASP A 93 -12.41 -4.40 -28.31
C ASP A 93 -12.33 -4.57 -26.79
N VAL A 94 -11.26 -5.16 -26.28
CA VAL A 94 -11.07 -5.32 -24.83
C VAL A 94 -10.67 -3.99 -24.19
N ALA A 95 -9.81 -3.22 -24.84
CA ALA A 95 -9.41 -1.90 -24.38
C ALA A 95 -10.59 -0.90 -24.41
N ARG A 96 -11.51 -1.06 -25.35
CA ARG A 96 -12.73 -0.25 -25.46
C ARG A 96 -13.71 -0.55 -24.34
N LYS A 97 -13.86 -1.82 -23.96
CA LYS A 97 -14.76 -2.26 -22.90
C LYS A 97 -14.26 -1.85 -21.51
N ILE A 98 -12.96 -1.76 -21.31
CA ILE A 98 -12.34 -1.27 -20.05
C ILE A 98 -12.47 0.26 -19.95
N ARG A 99 -12.50 0.99 -21.08
CA ARG A 99 -12.67 2.45 -21.10
C ARG A 99 -14.11 2.92 -20.86
N GLU A 100 -15.10 2.06 -21.03
CA GLU A 100 -16.51 2.38 -20.81
C GLU A 100 -17.04 2.07 -19.42
N GLN A 101 -16.20 1.55 -18.51
CA GLN A 101 -16.56 1.56 -17.11
C GLN A 101 -16.40 3.01 -16.61
N PRO A 102 -17.51 3.67 -16.20
CA PRO A 102 -17.38 4.97 -15.59
C PRO A 102 -16.45 4.80 -14.40
N SER A 103 -15.33 5.49 -14.46
CA SER A 103 -14.45 5.66 -13.32
C SER A 103 -15.28 6.36 -12.25
N ASP A 104 -15.95 5.57 -11.42
CA ASP A 104 -16.46 6.05 -10.17
C ASP A 104 -15.27 6.69 -9.47
N LYS A 105 -15.40 7.97 -9.31
CA LYS A 105 -14.51 8.92 -8.71
C LYS A 105 -13.73 8.27 -7.57
N VAL A 106 -12.55 7.73 -7.88
CA VAL A 106 -11.52 7.61 -6.87
C VAL A 106 -11.15 9.05 -6.57
N GLN A 107 -11.84 9.61 -5.62
CA GLN A 107 -11.42 10.87 -5.01
C GLN A 107 -9.97 10.62 -4.57
N PRO A 108 -9.02 11.49 -4.95
CA PRO A 108 -7.71 11.44 -4.34
C PRO A 108 -7.95 11.48 -2.84
N ALA A 109 -7.53 10.43 -2.14
CA ALA A 109 -7.64 10.38 -0.70
C ALA A 109 -6.97 11.66 -0.19
N GLU A 110 -7.78 12.61 0.25
CA GLU A 110 -7.27 13.78 0.96
C GLU A 110 -6.34 13.24 2.02
N ARG A 111 -5.10 13.65 1.96
CA ARG A 111 -4.13 13.34 3.00
C ARG A 111 -4.79 13.61 4.33
N PRO A 112 -4.99 12.63 5.21
CA PRO A 112 -5.48 12.93 6.53
C PRO A 112 -4.50 13.94 7.12
N ARG A 113 -4.99 15.16 7.28
CA ARG A 113 -4.24 16.21 7.95
C ARG A 113 -3.95 15.69 9.34
N GLN A 114 -2.65 15.59 9.63
CA GLN A 114 -2.10 15.47 10.97
C GLN A 114 -1.78 14.06 11.47
N CYS A 115 -0.66 13.53 10.97
CA CYS A 115 0.35 13.21 11.96
C CYS A 115 1.04 14.53 12.31
N VAL A 116 0.50 15.26 13.29
CA VAL A 116 1.11 16.48 13.81
C VAL A 116 2.44 16.06 14.41
N ARG A 117 3.53 16.50 13.79
CA ARG A 117 4.86 16.37 14.39
C ARG A 117 4.82 17.08 15.73
N PRO A 118 5.17 16.45 16.84
CA PRO A 118 5.38 17.20 18.06
C PRO A 118 6.55 18.14 17.83
N VAL A 119 6.25 19.43 17.80
CA VAL A 119 7.27 20.46 17.74
C VAL A 119 8.03 20.41 19.06
N LYS A 120 9.31 20.11 19.03
CA LYS A 120 10.17 20.30 20.19
C LYS A 120 10.10 21.77 20.55
N GLY A 121 9.51 22.11 21.70
CA GLY A 121 9.64 23.43 22.26
C GLY A 121 8.42 24.07 22.91
N ALA A 122 7.27 23.45 23.02
CA ALA A 122 6.16 23.97 23.79
C ALA A 122 6.23 23.44 25.24
N LYS A 123 6.89 24.16 26.11
CA LYS A 123 6.69 24.04 27.55
C LYS A 123 5.27 24.54 27.84
N GLY A 124 4.41 23.64 28.36
CA GLY A 124 3.18 24.01 29.02
C GLY A 124 1.90 23.94 28.21
N ALA A 125 1.57 22.78 27.61
CA ALA A 125 0.20 22.50 27.20
C ALA A 125 -0.27 21.22 27.90
N PRO A 126 -1.46 21.19 28.52
CA PRO A 126 -1.98 19.98 29.16
C PRO A 126 -2.30 18.94 28.09
N LEU A 127 -1.81 17.73 28.33
CA LEU A 127 -2.13 16.56 27.55
C LEU A 127 -3.65 16.31 27.59
N ARG A 128 -4.34 16.69 26.51
CA ARG A 128 -5.67 16.14 26.24
C ARG A 128 -5.47 14.81 25.55
N SER A 129 -5.78 13.76 26.26
CA SER A 129 -5.92 12.41 25.76
C SER A 129 -7.00 12.40 24.69
N HIS A 130 -6.62 12.41 23.42
CA HIS A 130 -7.52 12.00 22.36
C HIS A 130 -7.32 10.51 22.15
N SER A 131 -8.22 9.75 22.73
CA SER A 131 -8.48 8.36 22.40
C SER A 131 -8.81 8.29 20.92
N CYS A 132 -7.98 7.61 20.15
CA CYS A 132 -8.37 7.13 18.85
C CYS A 132 -9.37 5.99 19.08
N GLY A 133 -10.65 6.29 18.96
CA GLY A 133 -11.72 5.32 18.86
C GLY A 133 -11.89 4.85 17.43
#